data_cc6df35a4ec0c117c9cb5ac2dff5be5a
#
_entry.id   cc6df35a4ec0c117c9cb5ac2dff5be5a
#
_cell.length_a   1.000
_cell.length_b   1.000
_cell.length_c   1.000
_cell.angle_alpha   90.00
_cell.angle_beta   90.00
_cell.angle_gamma   90.00
#
_symmetry.space_group_name_H-M   'P 1'
#
loop_
_entity.id
_entity.type
_entity.pdbx_description
1 polymer ?
#
loop_
_entity_poly.entity_id
_entity_poly.type
_entity_poly.pdbx_seq_one_letter_code
_entity_poly.pdbx_strand_id
1 'polypeptide(L)' 'MTEVIEVRGMMCGHCEATVKKALEKMDGIESVVADHEKNTVTMTCTSRPDENKLKEVIEELGYEYGGVQA' A
#
# COMPACT_ATOMS: atom_id res chain seq x y z
N MET A 1 -14.14 -5.26 0.63
CA MET A 1 -13.39 -5.11 1.91
C MET A 1 -12.33 -4.03 1.74
N THR A 2 -12.17 -3.18 2.73
CA THR A 2 -11.21 -2.09 2.66
C THR A 2 -10.14 -2.27 3.74
N GLU A 3 -8.87 -2.11 3.38
CA GLU A 3 -7.76 -2.14 4.32
C GLU A 3 -6.93 -0.88 4.19
N VAL A 4 -6.45 -0.38 5.33
CA VAL A 4 -5.56 0.78 5.38
C VAL A 4 -4.26 0.35 6.02
N ILE A 5 -3.14 0.61 5.34
CA ILE A 5 -1.82 0.31 5.89
C ILE A 5 -1.02 1.59 6.01
N GLU A 6 -0.05 1.60 6.92
CA GLU A 6 0.88 2.70 7.06
C GLU A 6 2.09 2.44 6.17
N VAL A 7 2.45 3.43 5.34
CA VAL A 7 3.63 3.37 4.48
C VAL A 7 4.39 4.69 4.63
N ARG A 8 5.62 4.63 5.10
CA ARG A 8 6.47 5.80 5.27
C ARG A 8 7.52 5.88 4.17
N GLY A 9 7.94 7.09 3.88
CA GLY A 9 8.97 7.33 2.87
C GLY A 9 8.44 7.83 1.55
N MET A 10 7.12 7.86 1.37
CA MET A 10 6.52 8.49 0.21
C MET A 10 6.67 10.00 0.36
N MET A 11 7.28 10.65 -0.63
CA MET A 11 7.63 12.06 -0.55
C MET A 11 6.73 12.96 -1.40
N CYS A 12 6.04 12.38 -2.39
CA CYS A 12 5.24 13.17 -3.34
C CYS A 12 4.27 12.25 -4.09
N GLY A 13 3.47 12.86 -4.99
CA GLY A 13 2.51 12.10 -5.78
C GLY A 13 3.12 11.02 -6.66
N HIS A 14 4.36 11.21 -7.10
CA HIS A 14 5.05 10.19 -7.88
C HIS A 14 5.27 8.91 -7.08
N CYS A 15 5.65 9.06 -5.82
CA CYS A 15 5.82 7.91 -4.91
C CYS A 15 4.49 7.23 -4.67
N GLU A 16 3.42 8.02 -4.52
CA GLU A 16 2.07 7.46 -4.38
C GLU A 16 1.70 6.60 -5.58
N ALA A 17 1.99 7.07 -6.78
CA ALA A 17 1.68 6.32 -8.00
C ALA A 17 2.49 5.02 -8.07
N THR A 18 3.75 5.05 -7.65
CA THR A 18 4.60 3.86 -7.63
C THR A 18 4.04 2.79 -6.70
N VAL A 19 3.66 3.19 -5.49
CA VAL A 19 3.07 2.26 -4.51
C VAL A 19 1.75 1.71 -5.03
N LYS A 20 0.90 2.58 -5.57
CA LYS A 20 -0.39 2.19 -6.12
C LYS A 20 -0.23 1.12 -7.19
N LYS A 21 0.65 1.35 -8.16
CA LYS A 21 0.86 0.40 -9.26
C LYS A 21 1.37 -0.94 -8.75
N ALA A 22 2.30 -0.92 -7.81
CA ALA A 22 2.88 -2.15 -7.27
C ALA A 22 1.83 -2.98 -6.53
N LEU A 23 1.00 -2.35 -5.73
CA LEU A 23 -0.02 -3.05 -4.95
C LEU A 23 -1.19 -3.52 -5.81
N GLU A 24 -1.54 -2.78 -6.86
CA GLU A 24 -2.62 -3.19 -7.77
C GLU A 24 -2.30 -4.47 -8.52
N LYS A 25 -1.04 -4.86 -8.60
CA LYS A 25 -0.63 -6.12 -9.22
C LYS A 25 -0.89 -7.34 -8.34
N MET A 26 -1.18 -7.12 -7.07
CA MET A 26 -1.43 -8.23 -6.15
C MET A 26 -2.84 -8.79 -6.36
N ASP A 27 -2.95 -10.12 -6.25
CA ASP A 27 -4.23 -10.80 -6.35
C ASP A 27 -5.15 -10.36 -5.20
N GLY A 28 -6.41 -10.14 -5.52
CA GLY A 28 -7.40 -9.76 -4.53
C GLY A 28 -7.51 -8.27 -4.26
N ILE A 29 -6.67 -7.45 -4.88
CA ILE A 29 -6.73 -6.00 -4.73
C ILE A 29 -7.38 -5.38 -5.96
N GLU A 30 -8.49 -4.66 -5.75
CA GLU A 30 -9.23 -4.00 -6.83
C GLU A 30 -8.73 -2.59 -7.09
N SER A 31 -8.49 -1.81 -6.03
CA SER A 31 -8.05 -0.44 -6.17
C SER A 31 -7.17 -0.04 -4.99
N VAL A 32 -6.31 0.95 -5.22
CA VAL A 32 -5.37 1.43 -4.22
C VAL A 32 -5.36 2.96 -4.27
N VAL A 33 -5.44 3.58 -3.09
CA VAL A 33 -5.29 5.02 -2.95
C VAL A 33 -4.17 5.28 -1.95
N ALA A 34 -3.10 5.93 -2.39
CA ALA A 34 -1.97 6.25 -1.54
C ALA A 34 -2.00 7.72 -1.15
N ASP A 35 -1.65 8.02 0.11
CA ASP A 35 -1.63 9.39 0.62
C ASP A 35 -0.31 9.61 1.35
N HIS A 36 0.61 10.38 0.74
CA HIS A 36 1.93 10.61 1.31
C HIS A 36 1.89 11.59 2.50
N GLU A 37 0.88 12.42 2.56
CA GLU A 37 0.76 13.38 3.68
C GLU A 37 0.36 12.68 4.97
N LYS A 38 -0.46 11.64 4.88
CA LYS A 38 -0.91 10.86 6.03
C LYS A 38 -0.09 9.60 6.23
N ASN A 39 0.81 9.28 5.30
CA ASN A 39 1.59 8.05 5.28
C ASN A 39 0.69 6.80 5.29
N THR A 40 -0.42 6.86 4.57
CA THR A 40 -1.37 5.75 4.51
C THR A 40 -1.62 5.30 3.09
N VAL A 41 -1.96 4.03 2.95
CA VAL A 41 -2.40 3.46 1.67
C VAL A 41 -3.70 2.72 1.95
N THR A 42 -4.77 3.14 1.27
CA THR A 42 -6.08 2.53 1.40
C THR A 42 -6.31 1.62 0.20
N MET A 43 -6.66 0.37 0.47
CA MET A 43 -6.87 -0.63 -0.58
C MET A 43 -8.29 -1.16 -0.50
N THR A 44 -8.93 -1.28 -1.67
CA THR A 44 -10.20 -1.99 -1.79
C THR A 44 -9.88 -3.38 -2.29
N CYS A 45 -10.31 -4.39 -1.54
CA CYS A 45 -9.91 -5.78 -1.80
C CYS A 45 -11.14 -6.67 -2.00
N THR A 46 -11.02 -7.68 -2.88
CA THR A 46 -12.02 -8.73 -3.01
C THR A 46 -11.77 -9.82 -1.98
N SER A 47 -10.50 -9.98 -1.57
CA SER A 47 -10.13 -10.90 -0.51
C SER A 47 -9.00 -10.25 0.29
N ARG A 48 -8.82 -10.70 1.53
CA ARG A 48 -7.80 -10.13 2.41
C ARG A 48 -6.40 -10.43 1.86
N PRO A 49 -5.59 -9.39 1.61
CA PRO A 49 -4.23 -9.62 1.12
C PRO A 49 -3.33 -10.17 2.23
N ASP A 50 -2.28 -10.87 1.82
CA ASP A 50 -1.27 -11.38 2.74
C ASP A 50 -0.41 -10.22 3.24
N GLU A 51 -0.42 -9.99 4.56
CA GLU A 51 0.34 -8.88 5.16
C GLU A 51 1.84 -9.01 4.88
N ASN A 52 2.37 -10.22 4.87
CA ASN A 52 3.78 -10.44 4.57
C ASN A 52 4.11 -10.01 3.14
N LYS A 53 3.21 -10.22 2.21
CA LYS A 53 3.39 -9.77 0.83
C LYS A 53 3.34 -8.26 0.74
N LEU A 54 2.43 -7.62 1.47
CA LEU A 54 2.34 -6.16 1.51
C LEU A 54 3.66 -5.57 2.00
N LYS A 55 4.18 -6.11 3.11
CA LYS A 55 5.45 -5.66 3.67
C LYS A 55 6.59 -5.83 2.67
N GLU A 56 6.65 -7.00 2.04
CA GLU A 56 7.70 -7.31 1.06
C GLU A 56 7.68 -6.33 -0.11
N VAL A 57 6.50 -6.08 -0.67
CA VAL A 57 6.35 -5.14 -1.79
C VAL A 57 6.77 -3.73 -1.40
N ILE A 58 6.31 -3.26 -0.25
CA ILE A 58 6.64 -1.91 0.23
C ILE A 58 8.14 -1.76 0.48
N GLU A 59 8.76 -2.76 1.09
CA GLU A 59 10.19 -2.70 1.38
C GLU A 59 11.04 -2.80 0.11
N GLU A 60 10.60 -3.56 -0.88
CA GLU A 60 11.30 -3.63 -2.17
C GLU A 60 11.29 -2.30 -2.91
N LEU A 61 10.25 -1.51 -2.71
CA LEU A 61 10.17 -0.17 -3.30
C LEU A 61 11.05 0.85 -2.58
N GLY A 62 11.62 0.47 -1.45
CA GLY A 62 12.46 1.36 -0.65
C GLY A 62 11.69 2.15 0.39
N TYR A 63 10.46 1.80 0.65
CA TYR A 63 9.63 2.47 1.67
C TYR A 63 9.54 1.64 2.93
N GLU A 64 9.00 2.24 3.99
CA GLU A 64 8.87 1.58 5.28
C GLU A 64 7.42 1.15 5.50
N TYR A 65 7.22 -0.12 5.82
CA TYR A 65 5.88 -0.65 6.08
C TYR A 65 5.59 -0.54 7.59
N GLY A 66 4.51 0.16 7.93
CA GLY A 66 4.15 0.41 9.34
C GLY A 66 3.02 -0.45 9.86
N GLY A 67 2.48 -1.36 9.05
CA GLY A 67 1.43 -2.28 9.47
C GLY A 67 0.03 -1.84 9.07
N VAL A 68 -0.94 -2.71 9.37
CA VAL A 68 -2.35 -2.47 9.08
C VAL A 68 -2.93 -1.51 10.12
N GLN A 69 -3.59 -0.44 9.66
CA GLN A 69 -4.16 0.59 10.52
C GLN A 69 -5.65 0.40 10.78
N ALA A 70 -6.36 -0.20 9.83
CA ALA A 70 -7.81 -0.39 9.99
C ALA A 70 -8.30 -1.58 9.15
#